data_4cebcec8bc8848d56ff3ad8427aa27dd
#
_entry.id   4cebcec8bc8848d56ff3ad8427aa27dd
#
_cell.length_a   1.000
_cell.length_b   1.000
_cell.length_c   1.000
_cell.angle_alpha   90.00
_cell.angle_beta   90.00
_cell.angle_gamma   90.00
#
_symmetry.space_group_name_H-M   'P 1'
#
loop_
_entity.id
_entity.type
_entity.pdbx_description
1 polymer ?
#
loop_
_entity_poly.entity_id
_entity_poly.type
_entity_poly.pdbx_seq_one_letter_code
_entity_poly.pdbx_strand_id
1 'polypeptide(L)'
;MVMPPESRTSPAAATPITHAHVRWWALLLVIGFCAVISTLVAMVNGSNGSDLLPLLKTVTCIGLVCWALDQCVSLLTRGRIRWLTISLMTFPLGWVIGDKLSAALLGGEDFITHWMRTPGSLWSGITASLLFAASAFLFFDRFYRAAYFRVALEAERHRAAEIQRARAVSELALLQAQIEPHFLFNTLAHVLSTVESEPPVAKAMLEHLTRYLRASLRRSRESEHCLAEELELVKALLAIAAMRLGPRLRYHIEIDPSLRDVRLPPMLLQPLVENAIRHGIEPAVDGGEIRVDGEQLGEELILRVTDDGKGLTGGAPEGVGLSNVRARLVSLYGDKGRLSLFCNSAHGVIAELRLPAQRG
;
A
#
# COMPACT_ATOMS: atom_id res chain seq x y z
N MET A 1 -33.84 3.51 -4.98
CA MET A 1 -33.38 2.15 -5.32
C MET A 1 -32.10 1.91 -4.53
N VAL A 2 -32.21 1.27 -3.37
CA VAL A 2 -31.14 1.09 -2.39
C VAL A 2 -30.33 -0.12 -2.84
N MET A 3 -29.03 0.07 -3.12
CA MET A 3 -28.10 -1.05 -3.36
C MET A 3 -27.90 -1.84 -2.05
N PRO A 4 -27.87 -3.17 -2.12
CA PRO A 4 -27.58 -4.00 -0.96
C PRO A 4 -26.08 -3.85 -0.57
N PRO A 5 -25.74 -4.02 0.71
CA PRO A 5 -24.37 -3.92 1.17
C PRO A 5 -23.53 -5.07 0.61
N GLU A 6 -22.45 -4.72 -0.09
CA GLU A 6 -21.43 -5.67 -0.54
C GLU A 6 -20.94 -6.51 0.64
N SER A 7 -21.08 -7.80 0.46
CA SER A 7 -20.57 -8.83 1.36
C SER A 7 -19.07 -8.57 1.62
N ARG A 8 -18.76 -8.29 2.87
CA ARG A 8 -17.39 -8.36 3.40
C ARG A 8 -16.85 -9.76 3.07
N THR A 9 -16.05 -9.87 2.02
CA THR A 9 -15.22 -11.04 1.80
C THR A 9 -14.29 -11.13 2.99
N SER A 10 -14.58 -12.09 3.85
CA SER A 10 -13.70 -12.58 4.90
C SER A 10 -12.30 -12.73 4.31
N PRO A 11 -11.21 -12.24 4.98
CA PRO A 11 -9.87 -12.45 4.48
C PRO A 11 -9.69 -13.95 4.26
N ALA A 12 -9.45 -14.33 3.01
CA ALA A 12 -9.20 -15.70 2.62
C ALA A 12 -8.20 -16.28 3.62
N ALA A 13 -8.68 -17.26 4.40
CA ALA A 13 -7.85 -18.02 5.31
C ALA A 13 -6.64 -18.47 4.49
N ALA A 14 -5.44 -18.04 4.89
CA ALA A 14 -4.19 -18.41 4.26
C ALA A 14 -4.26 -19.93 4.06
N THR A 15 -4.33 -20.39 2.83
CA THR A 15 -4.37 -21.80 2.48
C THR A 15 -3.18 -22.44 3.19
N PRO A 16 -3.40 -23.45 4.03
CA PRO A 16 -2.30 -24.11 4.72
C PRO A 16 -1.34 -24.57 3.61
N ILE A 17 -0.11 -24.04 3.63
CA ILE A 17 0.99 -24.44 2.74
C ILE A 17 0.90 -25.96 2.68
N THR A 18 0.66 -26.48 1.50
CA THR A 18 0.44 -27.90 1.28
C THR A 18 1.61 -28.65 1.89
N HIS A 19 1.37 -29.31 3.01
CA HIS A 19 2.34 -30.05 3.83
C HIS A 19 3.14 -31.12 3.04
N ALA A 20 2.79 -31.37 1.79
CA ALA A 20 3.40 -32.37 0.94
C ALA A 20 4.87 -32.10 0.59
N HIS A 21 5.24 -30.87 0.24
CA HIS A 21 6.62 -30.54 -0.14
C HIS A 21 7.59 -30.51 1.07
N VAL A 22 7.12 -30.12 2.26
CA VAL A 22 7.92 -30.11 3.49
C VAL A 22 8.24 -31.55 3.93
N ARG A 23 7.41 -32.53 3.59
CA ARG A 23 7.52 -33.93 4.06
C ARG A 23 8.78 -34.65 3.56
N TRP A 24 9.13 -34.55 2.29
CA TRP A 24 10.27 -35.25 1.71
C TRP A 24 11.62 -34.71 2.22
N TRP A 25 11.75 -33.41 2.30
CA TRP A 25 12.95 -32.74 2.85
C TRP A 25 13.14 -33.07 4.34
N ALA A 26 12.04 -33.12 5.11
CA ALA A 26 12.09 -33.51 6.52
C ALA A 26 12.59 -34.96 6.68
N LEU A 27 12.18 -35.88 5.83
CA LEU A 27 12.66 -37.26 5.84
C LEU A 27 14.17 -37.33 5.59
N LEU A 28 14.68 -36.65 4.60
CA LEU A 28 16.12 -36.58 4.31
C LEU A 28 16.91 -35.98 5.47
N LEU A 29 16.36 -34.94 6.11
CA LEU A 29 16.97 -34.33 7.30
C LEU A 29 17.00 -35.31 8.50
N VAL A 30 15.94 -36.07 8.72
CA VAL A 30 15.92 -37.12 9.77
C VAL A 30 16.98 -38.17 9.50
N ILE A 31 17.08 -38.67 8.28
CA ILE A 31 18.10 -39.68 7.91
C ILE A 31 19.52 -39.13 8.09
N GLY A 32 19.77 -37.91 7.60
CA GLY A 32 21.07 -37.24 7.75
C GLY A 32 21.45 -37.01 9.22
N PHE A 33 20.50 -36.57 10.03
CA PHE A 33 20.67 -36.37 11.46
C PHE A 33 20.99 -37.70 12.18
N CYS A 34 20.25 -38.79 11.88
CA CYS A 34 20.50 -40.10 12.41
C CYS A 34 21.92 -40.63 12.06
N ALA A 35 22.38 -40.36 10.83
CA ALA A 35 23.71 -40.74 10.40
C ALA A 35 24.82 -40.02 11.20
N VAL A 36 24.66 -38.70 11.40
CA VAL A 36 25.62 -37.90 12.18
C VAL A 36 25.67 -38.40 13.64
N ILE A 37 24.52 -38.60 14.26
CA ILE A 37 24.46 -39.07 15.65
C ILE A 37 25.03 -40.47 15.79
N SER A 38 24.74 -41.38 14.87
CA SER A 38 25.31 -42.75 14.90
C SER A 38 26.83 -42.72 14.82
N THR A 39 27.39 -41.86 13.98
CA THR A 39 28.83 -41.67 13.85
C THR A 39 29.45 -41.12 15.13
N LEU A 40 28.82 -40.13 15.75
CA LEU A 40 29.27 -39.53 17.00
C LEU A 40 29.24 -40.54 18.15
N VAL A 41 28.16 -41.34 18.28
CA VAL A 41 28.02 -42.38 19.32
C VAL A 41 29.07 -43.46 19.12
N ALA A 42 29.34 -43.91 17.89
CA ALA A 42 30.39 -44.87 17.59
C ALA A 42 31.78 -44.35 17.96
N MET A 43 32.07 -43.06 17.68
CA MET A 43 33.35 -42.46 18.08
C MET A 43 33.53 -42.36 19.59
N VAL A 44 32.48 -42.00 20.33
CA VAL A 44 32.52 -41.86 21.80
C VAL A 44 32.71 -43.23 22.47
N ASN A 45 32.09 -44.26 21.92
CA ASN A 45 32.19 -45.64 22.49
C ASN A 45 33.48 -46.37 22.08
N GLY A 46 34.36 -45.73 21.31
CA GLY A 46 35.62 -46.34 20.84
C GLY A 46 35.40 -47.61 20.00
N SER A 47 34.22 -47.72 19.38
CA SER A 47 33.85 -48.89 18.59
C SER A 47 34.64 -48.95 17.28
N ASN A 48 35.18 -50.11 16.96
CA ASN A 48 35.79 -50.39 15.67
C ASN A 48 34.73 -50.30 14.58
N GLY A 49 35.09 -49.92 13.36
CA GLY A 49 34.14 -49.65 12.25
C GLY A 49 33.12 -50.77 11.97
N SER A 50 33.31 -51.99 12.51
CA SER A 50 32.35 -53.11 12.46
C SER A 50 31.01 -52.82 13.13
N ASP A 51 30.99 -51.97 14.17
CA ASP A 51 29.80 -51.72 15.00
C ASP A 51 29.00 -50.50 14.49
N LEU A 52 29.60 -49.70 13.61
CA LEU A 52 28.98 -48.51 13.05
C LEU A 52 27.73 -48.82 12.21
N LEU A 53 27.79 -49.88 11.39
CA LEU A 53 26.72 -50.23 10.47
C LEU A 53 25.45 -50.72 11.18
N PRO A 54 25.55 -51.64 12.19
CA PRO A 54 24.41 -52.01 13.03
C PRO A 54 23.81 -50.82 13.79
N LEU A 55 24.65 -49.98 14.39
CA LEU A 55 24.22 -48.78 15.11
C LEU A 55 23.48 -47.79 14.21
N LEU A 56 24.02 -47.52 13.01
CA LEU A 56 23.39 -46.65 12.01
C LEU A 56 22.00 -47.15 11.62
N LYS A 57 21.86 -48.46 11.38
CA LYS A 57 20.57 -49.08 11.03
C LYS A 57 19.55 -48.91 12.16
N THR A 58 19.95 -49.21 13.41
CA THR A 58 19.04 -49.09 14.56
C THR A 58 18.60 -47.67 14.82
N VAL A 59 19.52 -46.69 14.84
CA VAL A 59 19.22 -45.29 15.06
C VAL A 59 18.35 -44.71 13.93
N THR A 60 18.61 -45.13 12.68
CA THR A 60 17.81 -44.71 11.55
C THR A 60 16.38 -45.26 11.63
N CYS A 61 16.20 -46.52 12.01
CA CYS A 61 14.90 -47.15 12.20
C CYS A 61 14.10 -46.42 13.30
N ILE A 62 14.73 -46.16 14.44
CA ILE A 62 14.13 -45.40 15.54
C ILE A 62 13.69 -43.99 15.04
N GLY A 63 14.59 -43.29 14.36
CA GLY A 63 14.31 -41.94 13.85
C GLY A 63 13.14 -41.89 12.87
N LEU A 64 13.05 -42.86 11.95
CA LEU A 64 11.96 -42.98 10.99
C LEU A 64 10.62 -43.30 11.67
N VAL A 65 10.61 -44.19 12.67
CA VAL A 65 9.39 -44.52 13.44
C VAL A 65 8.92 -43.29 14.24
N CYS A 66 9.83 -42.61 14.93
CA CYS A 66 9.50 -41.36 15.65
C CYS A 66 8.92 -40.32 14.73
N TRP A 67 9.54 -40.10 13.56
CA TRP A 67 9.04 -39.16 12.56
C TRP A 67 7.65 -39.54 12.02
N ALA A 68 7.44 -40.85 11.72
CA ALA A 68 6.15 -41.32 11.22
C ALA A 68 5.03 -41.14 12.25
N LEU A 69 5.31 -41.45 13.53
CA LEU A 69 4.36 -41.23 14.63
C LEU A 69 4.03 -39.76 14.82
N ASP A 70 5.05 -38.89 14.79
CA ASP A 70 4.86 -37.45 14.88
C ASP A 70 3.97 -36.91 13.74
N GLN A 71 4.21 -37.37 12.51
CA GLN A 71 3.36 -37.01 11.36
C GLN A 71 1.92 -37.54 11.50
N CYS A 72 1.73 -38.76 11.95
CA CYS A 72 0.40 -39.32 12.16
C CYS A 72 -0.40 -38.55 13.21
N VAL A 73 0.21 -38.24 14.35
CA VAL A 73 -0.45 -37.48 15.43
C VAL A 73 -0.73 -36.03 14.97
N SER A 74 0.19 -35.41 14.26
CA SER A 74 0.01 -34.08 13.71
C SER A 74 -1.17 -34.04 12.73
N LEU A 75 -1.32 -35.02 11.85
CA LEU A 75 -2.42 -35.16 10.93
C LEU A 75 -3.76 -35.40 11.67
N LEU A 76 -3.79 -36.27 12.64
CA LEU A 76 -4.98 -36.61 13.46
C LEU A 76 -5.46 -35.39 14.25
N THR A 77 -4.54 -34.61 14.81
CA THR A 77 -4.87 -33.41 15.61
C THR A 77 -5.13 -32.16 14.77
N ARG A 78 -4.95 -32.24 13.44
CA ARG A 78 -5.10 -31.11 12.49
C ARG A 78 -4.27 -29.88 12.93
N GLY A 79 -3.11 -30.09 13.54
CA GLY A 79 -2.23 -29.02 14.01
C GLY A 79 -2.73 -28.25 15.24
N ARG A 80 -3.79 -28.73 15.92
CA ARG A 80 -4.33 -28.07 17.12
C ARG A 80 -3.45 -28.22 18.36
N ILE A 81 -2.63 -29.28 18.41
CA ILE A 81 -1.70 -29.52 19.52
C ILE A 81 -0.34 -28.92 19.13
N ARG A 82 0.29 -28.27 20.11
CA ARG A 82 1.65 -27.73 19.89
C ARG A 82 2.58 -28.90 19.56
N TRP A 83 3.36 -28.75 18.49
CA TRP A 83 4.31 -29.79 18.03
C TRP A 83 5.21 -30.34 19.14
N LEU A 84 5.60 -29.49 20.10
CA LEU A 84 6.39 -29.84 21.29
C LEU A 84 5.70 -30.90 22.14
N THR A 85 4.40 -30.81 22.35
CA THR A 85 3.62 -31.79 23.12
C THR A 85 3.51 -33.11 22.37
N ILE A 86 3.38 -33.02 21.02
CA ILE A 86 3.33 -34.21 20.17
C ILE A 86 4.66 -34.94 20.23
N SER A 87 5.78 -34.25 20.00
CA SER A 87 7.11 -34.85 19.99
C SER A 87 7.50 -35.43 21.35
N LEU A 88 7.11 -34.80 22.46
CA LEU A 88 7.37 -35.31 23.82
C LEU A 88 6.65 -36.63 24.07
N MET A 89 5.46 -36.84 23.50
CA MET A 89 4.70 -38.07 23.64
C MET A 89 5.10 -39.15 22.63
N THR A 90 5.38 -38.75 21.39
CA THR A 90 5.70 -39.71 20.31
C THR A 90 7.11 -40.24 20.38
N PHE A 91 8.06 -39.47 20.92
CA PHE A 91 9.48 -39.86 20.97
C PHE A 91 9.76 -41.13 21.81
N PRO A 92 9.29 -41.23 23.08
CA PRO A 92 9.53 -42.44 23.87
C PRO A 92 8.88 -43.68 23.24
N LEU A 93 7.66 -43.53 22.74
CA LEU A 93 6.93 -44.61 22.08
C LEU A 93 7.61 -45.02 20.76
N GLY A 94 8.00 -44.04 19.94
CA GLY A 94 8.71 -44.28 18.69
C GLY A 94 10.07 -44.96 18.89
N TRP A 95 10.74 -44.62 19.98
CA TRP A 95 12.01 -45.26 20.32
C TRP A 95 11.81 -46.74 20.65
N VAL A 96 10.89 -47.07 21.56
CA VAL A 96 10.63 -48.48 21.92
C VAL A 96 10.17 -49.31 20.72
N ILE A 97 9.25 -48.75 19.91
CA ILE A 97 8.78 -49.44 18.71
C ILE A 97 9.91 -49.59 17.67
N GLY A 98 10.69 -48.51 17.43
CA GLY A 98 11.78 -48.48 16.46
C GLY A 98 12.91 -49.47 16.82
N ASP A 99 13.24 -49.61 18.12
CA ASP A 99 14.23 -50.53 18.61
C ASP A 99 13.78 -51.99 18.39
N LYS A 100 12.57 -52.33 18.79
CA LYS A 100 11.98 -53.67 18.56
C LYS A 100 11.85 -54.00 17.07
N LEU A 101 11.45 -53.05 16.27
CA LEU A 101 11.33 -53.19 14.82
C LEU A 101 12.71 -53.39 14.17
N SER A 102 13.71 -52.64 14.60
CA SER A 102 15.10 -52.79 14.15
C SER A 102 15.63 -54.21 14.41
N ALA A 103 15.45 -54.75 15.62
CA ALA A 103 15.85 -56.12 15.99
C ALA A 103 15.12 -57.16 15.15
N ALA A 104 13.82 -57.01 14.94
CA ALA A 104 13.01 -57.93 14.14
C ALA A 104 13.37 -57.94 12.63
N LEU A 105 13.66 -56.78 12.05
CA LEU A 105 13.94 -56.63 10.61
C LEU A 105 15.40 -56.93 10.23
N LEU A 106 16.32 -56.58 11.11
CA LEU A 106 17.75 -56.60 10.79
C LEU A 106 18.51 -57.76 11.43
N GLY A 107 17.84 -58.50 12.30
CA GLY A 107 18.42 -59.62 13.06
C GLY A 107 19.38 -59.14 14.17
N GLY A 108 19.22 -59.60 15.37
CA GLY A 108 20.04 -59.20 16.50
C GLY A 108 19.24 -59.05 17.78
N GLU A 109 19.94 -58.87 18.91
CA GLU A 109 19.27 -58.47 20.15
C GLU A 109 18.85 -57.00 20.04
N ASP A 110 17.64 -56.69 20.54
CA ASP A 110 17.19 -55.29 20.67
C ASP A 110 18.07 -54.57 21.70
N PHE A 111 18.34 -53.29 21.43
CA PHE A 111 19.24 -52.45 22.20
C PHE A 111 18.85 -52.37 23.69
N ILE A 112 17.55 -52.33 23.99
CA ILE A 112 17.01 -52.34 25.34
C ILE A 112 17.34 -53.63 26.05
N THR A 113 17.20 -54.83 25.41
CA THR A 113 17.48 -56.15 26.01
C THR A 113 18.99 -56.36 26.21
N HIS A 114 19.80 -55.97 25.23
CA HIS A 114 21.25 -55.95 25.32
C HIS A 114 21.74 -55.11 26.52
N TRP A 115 21.12 -53.96 26.72
CA TRP A 115 21.42 -53.04 27.79
C TRP A 115 21.01 -53.51 29.17
N MET A 116 19.87 -54.19 29.30
CA MET A 116 19.45 -54.79 30.58
C MET A 116 20.38 -55.89 31.05
N ARG A 117 21.13 -56.54 30.15
CA ARG A 117 22.04 -57.60 30.44
C ARG A 117 23.45 -57.18 30.89
N THR A 118 23.85 -55.97 30.61
CA THR A 118 25.18 -55.43 30.93
C THR A 118 25.11 -54.40 32.06
N PRO A 119 25.37 -54.81 33.34
CA PRO A 119 25.36 -53.83 34.44
C PRO A 119 26.44 -52.77 34.24
N GLY A 120 26.08 -51.51 34.31
CA GLY A 120 26.98 -50.38 34.08
C GLY A 120 26.78 -49.68 32.74
N SER A 121 26.20 -50.31 31.72
CA SER A 121 25.87 -49.70 30.44
C SER A 121 24.54 -48.93 30.48
N LEU A 122 23.70 -49.16 31.49
CA LEU A 122 22.41 -48.46 31.66
C LEU A 122 22.57 -46.93 31.72
N TRP A 123 23.52 -46.46 32.52
CA TRP A 123 23.74 -45.02 32.67
C TRP A 123 24.27 -44.37 31.39
N SER A 124 25.20 -45.03 30.68
CA SER A 124 25.75 -44.51 29.43
C SER A 124 24.69 -44.39 28.34
N GLY A 125 23.75 -45.29 28.33
CA GLY A 125 22.71 -45.24 27.38
C GLY A 125 21.56 -44.28 27.69
N ILE A 126 21.16 -44.21 28.95
CA ILE A 126 20.22 -43.20 29.35
C ILE A 126 20.76 -41.79 28.97
N THR A 127 22.05 -41.54 29.27
CA THR A 127 22.69 -40.28 28.92
C THR A 127 22.78 -40.07 27.42
N ALA A 128 23.16 -41.06 26.63
CA ALA A 128 23.21 -41.00 25.18
C ALA A 128 21.81 -40.71 24.57
N SER A 129 20.79 -41.35 25.12
CA SER A 129 19.40 -41.19 24.69
C SER A 129 18.85 -39.80 25.00
N LEU A 130 19.13 -39.28 26.19
CA LEU A 130 18.76 -37.94 26.59
C LEU A 130 19.47 -36.87 25.73
N LEU A 131 20.76 -37.05 25.44
CA LEU A 131 21.52 -36.18 24.56
C LEU A 131 20.99 -36.22 23.13
N PHE A 132 20.64 -37.41 22.64
CA PHE A 132 20.00 -37.55 21.33
C PHE A 132 18.65 -36.82 21.27
N ALA A 133 17.80 -37.08 22.26
CA ALA A 133 16.49 -36.43 22.34
C ALA A 133 16.60 -34.90 22.42
N ALA A 134 17.51 -34.39 23.26
CA ALA A 134 17.75 -32.98 23.41
C ALA A 134 18.29 -32.33 22.12
N SER A 135 19.25 -32.99 21.46
CA SER A 135 19.80 -32.47 20.20
C SER A 135 18.80 -32.51 19.06
N ALA A 136 18.01 -33.56 18.93
CA ALA A 136 16.91 -33.65 17.97
C ALA A 136 15.88 -32.57 18.22
N PHE A 137 15.48 -32.39 19.48
CA PHE A 137 14.55 -31.33 19.88
C PHE A 137 15.05 -29.95 19.49
N LEU A 138 16.29 -29.59 19.84
CA LEU A 138 16.88 -28.28 19.52
C LEU A 138 16.99 -28.07 18.02
N PHE A 139 17.39 -29.11 17.28
CA PHE A 139 17.49 -29.03 15.82
C PHE A 139 16.13 -28.75 15.17
N PHE A 140 15.12 -29.56 15.52
CA PHE A 140 13.78 -29.39 14.94
C PHE A 140 13.10 -28.09 15.40
N ASP A 141 13.27 -27.69 16.66
CA ASP A 141 12.75 -26.38 17.13
C ASP A 141 13.32 -25.22 16.31
N ARG A 142 14.65 -25.23 16.08
CA ARG A 142 15.29 -24.18 15.26
C ARG A 142 14.83 -24.24 13.81
N PHE A 143 14.70 -25.43 13.25
CA PHE A 143 14.28 -25.62 11.87
C PHE A 143 12.83 -25.15 11.65
N TYR A 144 11.90 -25.56 12.50
CA TYR A 144 10.49 -25.16 12.39
C TYR A 144 10.30 -23.67 12.66
N ARG A 145 11.00 -23.11 13.63
CA ARG A 145 10.98 -21.65 13.86
C ARG A 145 11.48 -20.89 12.65
N ALA A 146 12.61 -21.30 12.07
CA ALA A 146 13.15 -20.63 10.89
C ALA A 146 12.18 -20.70 9.69
N ALA A 147 11.54 -21.85 9.47
CA ALA A 147 10.53 -22.02 8.43
C ALA A 147 9.31 -21.13 8.68
N TYR A 148 8.81 -21.07 9.91
CA TYR A 148 7.68 -20.22 10.28
C TYR A 148 8.00 -18.74 10.10
N PHE A 149 9.18 -18.28 10.53
CA PHE A 149 9.61 -16.90 10.36
C PHE A 149 9.73 -16.49 8.89
N ARG A 150 10.21 -17.39 8.01
CA ARG A 150 10.27 -17.12 6.57
C ARG A 150 8.89 -16.87 5.98
N VAL A 151 7.93 -17.74 6.28
CA VAL A 151 6.54 -17.60 5.80
C VAL A 151 5.89 -16.33 6.34
N ALA A 152 6.09 -16.03 7.62
CA ALA A 152 5.57 -14.80 8.22
C ALA A 152 6.18 -13.54 7.58
N LEU A 153 7.49 -13.56 7.33
CA LEU A 153 8.19 -12.45 6.66
C LEU A 153 7.72 -12.23 5.22
N GLU A 154 7.48 -13.31 4.48
CA GLU A 154 6.94 -13.22 3.11
C GLU A 154 5.52 -12.64 3.13
N ALA A 155 4.67 -13.08 4.05
CA ALA A 155 3.32 -12.53 4.21
C ALA A 155 3.35 -11.02 4.55
N GLU A 156 4.24 -10.59 5.43
CA GLU A 156 4.46 -9.17 5.75
C GLU A 156 4.94 -8.37 4.54
N ARG A 157 5.88 -8.91 3.76
CA ARG A 157 6.36 -8.27 2.52
C ARG A 157 5.26 -8.10 1.48
N HIS A 158 4.41 -9.12 1.30
CA HIS A 158 3.26 -9.03 0.41
C HIS A 158 2.27 -7.94 0.86
N ARG A 159 1.93 -7.90 2.15
CA ARG A 159 1.06 -6.84 2.70
C ARG A 159 1.65 -5.44 2.52
N ALA A 160 2.94 -5.28 2.79
CA ALA A 160 3.62 -4.00 2.58
C ALA A 160 3.59 -3.56 1.11
N ALA A 161 3.81 -4.48 0.18
CA ALA A 161 3.74 -4.21 -1.26
C ALA A 161 2.32 -3.84 -1.72
N GLU A 162 1.28 -4.50 -1.19
CA GLU A 162 -0.13 -4.15 -1.47
C GLU A 162 -0.50 -2.76 -0.97
N ILE A 163 -0.07 -2.41 0.26
CA ILE A 163 -0.28 -1.06 0.81
C ILE A 163 0.42 -0.01 -0.05
N GLN A 164 1.65 -0.26 -0.47
CA GLN A 164 2.38 0.68 -1.34
C GLN A 164 1.69 0.84 -2.71
N ARG A 165 1.21 -0.26 -3.31
CA ARG A 165 0.44 -0.20 -4.56
C ARG A 165 -0.86 0.58 -4.39
N ALA A 166 -1.60 0.34 -3.32
CA ALA A 166 -2.84 1.06 -3.04
C ALA A 166 -2.59 2.57 -2.84
N ARG A 167 -1.52 2.94 -2.15
CA ARG A 167 -1.09 4.33 -2.00
C ARG A 167 -0.74 4.97 -3.34
N ALA A 168 0.06 4.30 -4.17
CA ALA A 168 0.43 4.81 -5.48
C ALA A 168 -0.78 4.98 -6.41
N VAL A 169 -1.73 4.05 -6.40
CA VAL A 169 -2.99 4.16 -7.16
C VAL A 169 -3.85 5.32 -6.64
N SER A 170 -3.95 5.48 -5.31
CA SER A 170 -4.66 6.61 -4.70
C SER A 170 -4.01 7.96 -5.05
N GLU A 171 -2.69 8.02 -5.02
CA GLU A 171 -1.92 9.21 -5.41
C GLU A 171 -2.11 9.57 -6.88
N LEU A 172 -2.08 8.57 -7.77
CA LEU A 172 -2.38 8.74 -9.19
C LEU A 172 -3.82 9.21 -9.41
N ALA A 173 -4.79 8.65 -8.70
CA ALA A 173 -6.19 9.08 -8.79
C ALA A 173 -6.38 10.52 -8.31
N LEU A 174 -5.70 10.93 -7.23
CA LEU A 174 -5.68 12.31 -6.75
C LEU A 174 -5.05 13.27 -7.78
N LEU A 175 -3.94 12.88 -8.40
CA LEU A 175 -3.28 13.64 -9.45
C LEU A 175 -4.17 13.78 -10.70
N GLN A 176 -4.87 12.72 -11.09
CA GLN A 176 -5.84 12.75 -12.20
C GLN A 176 -7.07 13.62 -11.89
N ALA A 177 -7.52 13.64 -10.64
CA ALA A 177 -8.65 14.47 -10.22
C ALA A 177 -8.32 15.98 -10.16
N GLN A 178 -7.03 16.36 -10.12
CA GLN A 178 -6.59 17.75 -10.09
C GLN A 178 -6.70 18.47 -11.46
N ILE A 179 -6.74 17.72 -12.54
CA ILE A 179 -7.00 18.28 -13.88
C ILE A 179 -8.44 17.93 -14.22
N GLU A 180 -9.29 18.93 -14.45
CA GLU A 180 -10.67 18.65 -14.87
C GLU A 180 -10.68 17.94 -16.23
N PRO A 181 -11.04 16.61 -16.28
CA PRO A 181 -10.93 15.84 -17.53
C PRO A 181 -11.79 16.44 -18.64
N HIS A 182 -12.94 16.98 -18.28
CA HIS A 182 -13.86 17.61 -19.21
C HIS A 182 -13.27 18.85 -19.88
N PHE A 183 -12.58 19.71 -19.14
CA PHE A 183 -11.86 20.86 -19.69
C PHE A 183 -10.79 20.44 -20.69
N LEU A 184 -10.01 19.42 -20.34
CA LEU A 184 -8.94 18.89 -21.21
C LEU A 184 -9.52 18.34 -22.53
N PHE A 185 -10.55 17.47 -22.44
CA PHE A 185 -11.18 16.88 -23.63
C PHE A 185 -11.83 17.94 -24.53
N ASN A 186 -12.52 18.92 -23.96
CA ASN A 186 -13.14 20.01 -24.71
C ASN A 186 -12.09 20.88 -25.40
N THR A 187 -10.99 21.19 -24.73
CA THR A 187 -9.88 21.95 -25.31
C THR A 187 -9.24 21.20 -26.47
N LEU A 188 -8.94 19.90 -26.32
CA LEU A 188 -8.38 19.09 -27.39
C LEU A 188 -9.33 18.92 -28.57
N ALA A 189 -10.62 18.73 -28.31
CA ALA A 189 -11.64 18.66 -29.37
C ALA A 189 -11.69 19.96 -30.18
N HIS A 190 -11.60 21.12 -29.49
CA HIS A 190 -11.56 22.42 -30.18
C HIS A 190 -10.27 22.60 -30.99
N VAL A 191 -9.11 22.21 -30.46
CA VAL A 191 -7.84 22.19 -31.22
C VAL A 191 -7.99 21.37 -32.50
N LEU A 192 -8.55 20.15 -32.38
CA LEU A 192 -8.74 19.27 -33.55
C LEU A 192 -9.68 19.90 -34.61
N SER A 193 -10.75 20.57 -34.19
CA SER A 193 -11.68 21.24 -35.13
C SER A 193 -11.08 22.47 -35.78
N THR A 194 -10.08 23.10 -35.15
CA THR A 194 -9.51 24.39 -35.61
C THR A 194 -8.18 24.21 -36.35
N VAL A 195 -7.52 23.03 -36.22
CA VAL A 195 -6.17 22.80 -36.75
C VAL A 195 -6.06 22.97 -38.26
N GLU A 196 -7.10 22.63 -39.01
CA GLU A 196 -7.13 22.74 -40.48
C GLU A 196 -7.59 24.15 -40.94
N SER A 197 -8.55 24.77 -40.21
CA SER A 197 -9.12 26.06 -40.58
C SER A 197 -8.28 27.25 -40.11
N GLU A 198 -7.76 27.18 -38.88
CA GLU A 198 -7.01 28.27 -38.26
C GLU A 198 -5.75 27.73 -37.52
N PRO A 199 -4.74 27.22 -38.23
CA PRO A 199 -3.56 26.61 -37.66
C PRO A 199 -2.81 27.43 -36.59
N PRO A 200 -2.70 28.79 -36.75
CA PRO A 200 -2.06 29.62 -35.73
C PRO A 200 -2.81 29.64 -34.40
N VAL A 201 -4.15 29.63 -34.43
CA VAL A 201 -5.01 29.59 -33.23
C VAL A 201 -4.88 28.26 -32.53
N ALA A 202 -4.94 27.14 -33.29
CA ALA A 202 -4.74 25.79 -32.75
C ALA A 202 -3.36 25.64 -32.08
N LYS A 203 -2.29 26.18 -32.69
CA LYS A 203 -0.94 26.19 -32.12
C LYS A 203 -0.89 26.97 -30.80
N ALA A 204 -1.42 28.19 -30.79
CA ALA A 204 -1.45 29.05 -29.61
C ALA A 204 -2.23 28.34 -28.46
N MET A 205 -3.35 27.69 -28.78
CA MET A 205 -4.13 26.93 -27.81
C MET A 205 -3.34 25.76 -27.21
N LEU A 206 -2.58 24.99 -28.01
CA LEU A 206 -1.69 23.94 -27.53
C LEU A 206 -0.54 24.47 -26.65
N GLU A 207 0.00 25.65 -27.00
CA GLU A 207 1.04 26.28 -26.17
C GLU A 207 0.48 26.69 -24.79
N HIS A 208 -0.71 27.29 -24.76
CA HIS A 208 -1.38 27.64 -23.50
C HIS A 208 -1.76 26.39 -22.69
N LEU A 209 -2.27 25.34 -23.34
CA LEU A 209 -2.58 24.07 -22.68
C LEU A 209 -1.32 23.42 -22.08
N THR A 210 -0.22 23.42 -22.82
CA THR A 210 1.06 22.88 -22.32
C THR A 210 1.55 23.67 -21.11
N ARG A 211 1.41 25.01 -21.13
CA ARG A 211 1.78 25.89 -20.01
C ARG A 211 0.90 25.63 -18.80
N TYR A 212 -0.41 25.51 -18.99
CA TYR A 212 -1.37 25.16 -17.95
C TYR A 212 -1.04 23.81 -17.30
N LEU A 213 -0.84 22.76 -18.09
CA LEU A 213 -0.51 21.42 -17.58
C LEU A 213 0.80 21.40 -16.80
N ARG A 214 1.85 22.06 -17.31
CA ARG A 214 3.12 22.18 -16.59
C ARG A 214 2.97 22.90 -15.26
N ALA A 215 2.24 24.01 -15.21
CA ALA A 215 1.99 24.76 -13.99
C ALA A 215 1.18 23.94 -12.99
N SER A 216 0.15 23.25 -13.43
CA SER A 216 -0.69 22.37 -12.59
C SER A 216 0.10 21.21 -11.98
N LEU A 217 0.95 20.52 -12.77
CA LEU A 217 1.76 19.40 -12.29
C LEU A 217 2.89 19.80 -11.31
N ARG A 218 3.50 20.98 -11.48
CA ARG A 218 4.54 21.47 -10.54
C ARG A 218 3.97 21.70 -9.15
N ARG A 219 2.77 22.23 -9.03
CA ARG A 219 2.11 22.63 -7.79
C ARG A 219 1.62 21.50 -6.92
N SER A 220 1.38 20.35 -7.52
CA SER A 220 1.01 19.14 -6.77
C SER A 220 2.06 18.70 -5.74
N ARG A 221 3.29 19.25 -5.82
CA ARG A 221 4.43 18.87 -4.98
C ARG A 221 4.87 19.93 -3.97
N GLU A 222 4.34 21.15 -4.07
CA GLU A 222 4.74 22.29 -3.23
C GLU A 222 3.63 22.60 -2.21
N SER A 223 4.01 22.84 -0.96
CA SER A 223 3.06 23.17 0.11
C SER A 223 2.59 24.63 0.05
N GLU A 224 3.43 25.53 -0.47
CA GLU A 224 3.18 26.97 -0.62
C GLU A 224 3.80 27.49 -1.90
N HIS A 225 3.19 28.50 -2.50
CA HIS A 225 3.71 29.21 -3.65
C HIS A 225 3.29 30.70 -3.61
N CYS A 226 3.81 31.53 -4.50
CA CYS A 226 3.45 32.94 -4.53
C CYS A 226 2.21 33.20 -5.41
N LEU A 227 1.52 34.32 -5.15
CA LEU A 227 0.35 34.75 -5.92
C LEU A 227 0.66 34.89 -7.42
N ALA A 228 1.88 35.31 -7.78
CA ALA A 228 2.30 35.40 -9.17
C ALA A 228 2.16 34.07 -9.91
N GLU A 229 2.52 32.95 -9.27
CA GLU A 229 2.42 31.63 -9.87
C GLU A 229 0.95 31.18 -10.04
N GLU A 230 0.08 31.51 -9.07
CA GLU A 230 -1.38 31.26 -9.19
C GLU A 230 -1.98 32.06 -10.36
N LEU A 231 -1.56 33.30 -10.52
CA LEU A 231 -1.99 34.16 -11.61
C LEU A 231 -1.54 33.66 -12.99
N GLU A 232 -0.34 33.09 -13.11
CA GLU A 232 0.11 32.51 -14.39
C GLU A 232 -0.76 31.31 -14.80
N LEU A 233 -1.23 30.51 -13.84
CA LEU A 233 -2.16 29.40 -14.12
C LEU A 233 -3.52 29.93 -14.55
N VAL A 234 -4.07 30.91 -13.81
CA VAL A 234 -5.35 31.56 -14.11
C VAL A 234 -5.32 32.21 -15.50
N LYS A 235 -4.23 32.91 -15.83
CA LYS A 235 -4.04 33.50 -17.17
C LYS A 235 -4.07 32.44 -18.27
N ALA A 236 -3.35 31.33 -18.08
CA ALA A 236 -3.32 30.24 -19.06
C ALA A 236 -4.72 29.63 -19.25
N LEU A 237 -5.45 29.41 -18.14
CA LEU A 237 -6.83 28.91 -18.15
C LEU A 237 -7.79 29.82 -18.88
N LEU A 238 -7.78 31.13 -18.55
CA LEU A 238 -8.64 32.14 -19.17
C LEU A 238 -8.31 32.34 -20.66
N ALA A 239 -7.03 32.30 -21.04
CA ALA A 239 -6.62 32.38 -22.44
C ALA A 239 -7.17 31.20 -23.26
N ILE A 240 -7.11 29.96 -22.74
CA ILE A 240 -7.69 28.80 -23.41
C ILE A 240 -9.21 28.93 -23.52
N ALA A 241 -9.89 29.36 -22.45
CA ALA A 241 -11.33 29.55 -22.42
C ALA A 241 -11.77 30.64 -23.42
N ALA A 242 -11.03 31.75 -23.51
CA ALA A 242 -11.30 32.84 -24.45
C ALA A 242 -11.11 32.42 -25.92
N MET A 243 -10.09 31.59 -26.23
CA MET A 243 -9.94 31.02 -27.56
C MET A 243 -11.09 30.10 -27.94
N ARG A 244 -11.62 29.32 -26.96
CA ARG A 244 -12.73 28.39 -27.18
C ARG A 244 -14.08 29.10 -27.31
N LEU A 245 -14.34 30.09 -26.46
CA LEU A 245 -15.62 30.81 -26.42
C LEU A 245 -15.68 32.01 -27.36
N GLY A 246 -14.53 32.43 -27.92
CA GLY A 246 -14.41 33.57 -28.82
C GLY A 246 -14.88 34.87 -28.16
N PRO A 247 -15.67 35.69 -28.85
CA PRO A 247 -16.12 36.99 -28.33
C PRO A 247 -17.07 36.89 -27.14
N ARG A 248 -17.54 35.68 -26.81
CA ARG A 248 -18.42 35.43 -25.65
C ARG A 248 -17.70 35.53 -24.33
N LEU A 249 -16.36 35.44 -24.29
CA LEU A 249 -15.60 35.58 -23.04
C LEU A 249 -14.63 36.76 -23.17
N ARG A 250 -14.81 37.77 -22.35
CA ARG A 250 -13.83 38.81 -22.05
C ARG A 250 -13.26 38.55 -20.64
N TYR A 251 -12.00 38.92 -20.41
CA TYR A 251 -11.44 38.81 -19.07
C TYR A 251 -10.40 39.89 -18.79
N HIS A 252 -10.31 40.28 -17.52
CA HIS A 252 -9.34 41.24 -17.01
C HIS A 252 -8.72 40.71 -15.71
N ILE A 253 -7.41 40.91 -15.54
CA ILE A 253 -6.67 40.54 -14.33
C ILE A 253 -5.95 41.77 -13.81
N GLU A 254 -6.45 42.33 -12.71
CA GLU A 254 -5.99 43.58 -12.11
C GLU A 254 -5.47 43.31 -10.70
N ILE A 255 -4.20 42.90 -10.59
CA ILE A 255 -3.54 42.61 -9.31
C ILE A 255 -2.34 43.53 -9.17
N ASP A 256 -2.28 44.24 -8.04
CA ASP A 256 -1.15 45.12 -7.73
C ASP A 256 0.15 44.30 -7.75
N PRO A 257 1.20 44.78 -8.46
CA PRO A 257 2.48 44.09 -8.50
C PRO A 257 3.08 43.77 -7.12
N SER A 258 2.80 44.58 -6.10
CA SER A 258 3.27 44.39 -4.73
C SER A 258 2.70 43.14 -4.04
N LEU A 259 1.58 42.61 -4.56
CA LEU A 259 0.92 41.41 -4.00
C LEU A 259 1.43 40.12 -4.61
N ARG A 260 2.20 40.18 -5.69
CA ARG A 260 2.64 38.98 -6.43
C ARG A 260 3.52 38.03 -5.61
N ASP A 261 4.27 38.57 -4.66
CA ASP A 261 5.17 37.78 -3.80
C ASP A 261 4.50 37.25 -2.53
N VAL A 262 3.19 37.57 -2.33
CA VAL A 262 2.45 37.03 -1.18
C VAL A 262 2.29 35.52 -1.32
N ARG A 263 2.63 34.80 -0.26
CA ARG A 263 2.53 33.34 -0.21
C ARG A 263 1.11 32.92 0.11
N LEU A 264 0.65 31.91 -0.62
CA LEU A 264 -0.68 31.32 -0.43
C LEU A 264 -0.65 29.82 -0.76
N PRO A 265 -1.61 29.05 -0.26
CA PRO A 265 -1.77 27.65 -0.63
C PRO A 265 -2.08 27.51 -2.12
N PRO A 266 -1.58 26.46 -2.79
CA PRO A 266 -1.85 26.26 -4.23
C PRO A 266 -3.33 26.01 -4.51
N MET A 267 -3.77 26.37 -5.74
CA MET A 267 -5.10 26.04 -6.27
C MET A 267 -6.27 26.69 -5.50
N LEU A 268 -6.12 27.94 -5.09
CA LEU A 268 -7.21 28.72 -4.49
C LEU A 268 -8.02 29.51 -5.54
N LEU A 269 -7.35 30.19 -6.49
CA LEU A 269 -8.00 30.99 -7.52
C LEU A 269 -8.53 30.15 -8.68
N GLN A 270 -7.80 29.10 -9.06
CA GLN A 270 -8.19 28.26 -10.20
C GLN A 270 -9.64 27.73 -10.09
N PRO A 271 -10.09 27.10 -8.98
CA PRO A 271 -11.46 26.60 -8.86
C PRO A 271 -12.52 27.71 -8.95
N LEU A 272 -12.19 28.94 -8.53
CA LEU A 272 -13.10 30.06 -8.63
C LEU A 272 -13.28 30.49 -10.09
N VAL A 273 -12.18 30.56 -10.83
CA VAL A 273 -12.19 30.92 -12.26
C VAL A 273 -12.86 29.82 -13.09
N GLU A 274 -12.59 28.54 -12.80
CA GLU A 274 -13.28 27.40 -13.42
C GLU A 274 -14.80 27.47 -13.18
N ASN A 275 -15.20 27.82 -11.95
CA ASN A 275 -16.61 28.02 -11.61
C ASN A 275 -17.25 29.18 -12.39
N ALA A 276 -16.58 30.33 -12.50
CA ALA A 276 -17.05 31.47 -13.26
C ALA A 276 -17.20 31.12 -14.75
N ILE A 277 -16.24 30.42 -15.36
CA ILE A 277 -16.34 29.97 -16.75
C ILE A 277 -17.53 29.04 -16.92
N ARG A 278 -17.60 27.96 -16.14
CA ARG A 278 -18.54 26.86 -16.31
C ARG A 278 -19.96 27.20 -15.96
N HIS A 279 -20.17 27.96 -14.89
CA HIS A 279 -21.51 28.27 -14.37
C HIS A 279 -21.98 29.67 -14.66
N GLY A 280 -21.03 30.62 -14.84
CA GLY A 280 -21.33 31.99 -15.22
C GLY A 280 -21.43 32.18 -16.74
N ILE A 281 -20.31 31.97 -17.45
CA ILE A 281 -20.16 32.41 -18.85
C ILE A 281 -20.67 31.36 -19.85
N GLU A 282 -20.33 30.09 -19.73
CA GLU A 282 -20.73 29.04 -20.69
C GLU A 282 -22.25 28.95 -20.87
N PRO A 283 -23.09 29.04 -19.80
CA PRO A 283 -24.52 28.97 -19.92
C PRO A 283 -25.16 30.30 -20.40
N ALA A 284 -24.44 31.44 -20.36
CA ALA A 284 -24.93 32.74 -20.80
C ALA A 284 -24.87 32.84 -22.33
N VAL A 285 -26.00 33.05 -22.98
CA VAL A 285 -26.10 33.12 -24.47
C VAL A 285 -25.20 34.23 -25.03
N ASP A 286 -25.23 35.38 -24.39
CA ASP A 286 -24.45 36.55 -24.80
C ASP A 286 -23.01 36.54 -24.28
N GLY A 287 -22.67 35.49 -23.49
CA GLY A 287 -21.37 35.38 -22.81
C GLY A 287 -21.27 36.33 -21.62
N GLY A 288 -20.05 36.84 -21.37
CA GLY A 288 -19.81 37.78 -20.29
C GLY A 288 -18.32 38.07 -20.06
N GLU A 289 -18.05 38.74 -18.95
CA GLU A 289 -16.72 39.15 -18.53
C GLU A 289 -16.34 38.48 -17.21
N ILE A 290 -15.09 38.05 -17.11
CA ILE A 290 -14.49 37.57 -15.85
C ILE A 290 -13.41 38.56 -15.43
N ARG A 291 -13.53 39.10 -14.22
CA ARG A 291 -12.52 39.98 -13.62
C ARG A 291 -11.88 39.29 -12.42
N VAL A 292 -10.55 39.32 -12.37
CA VAL A 292 -9.78 38.86 -11.21
C VAL A 292 -9.06 40.06 -10.63
N ASP A 293 -9.40 40.43 -9.42
CA ASP A 293 -8.78 41.54 -8.70
C ASP A 293 -8.30 41.13 -7.33
N GLY A 294 -7.41 41.91 -6.74
CA GLY A 294 -6.89 41.66 -5.42
C GLY A 294 -6.39 42.90 -4.73
N GLU A 295 -6.62 42.96 -3.43
CA GLU A 295 -6.18 44.04 -2.56
C GLU A 295 -5.66 43.51 -1.22
N GLN A 296 -4.83 44.29 -0.58
CA GLN A 296 -4.38 44.01 0.80
C GLN A 296 -4.96 45.07 1.72
N LEU A 297 -5.71 44.61 2.73
CA LEU A 297 -6.24 45.46 3.80
C LEU A 297 -5.57 45.09 5.12
N GLY A 298 -4.54 45.82 5.52
CA GLY A 298 -3.73 45.51 6.70
C GLY A 298 -3.00 44.17 6.55
N GLU A 299 -3.35 43.21 7.39
CA GLU A 299 -2.77 41.85 7.34
C GLU A 299 -3.61 40.85 6.52
N GLU A 300 -4.70 41.29 5.93
CA GLU A 300 -5.56 40.45 5.09
C GLU A 300 -5.28 40.66 3.59
N LEU A 301 -5.12 39.54 2.86
CA LEU A 301 -5.20 39.51 1.40
C LEU A 301 -6.63 39.17 0.99
N ILE A 302 -7.20 39.99 0.14
CA ILE A 302 -8.52 39.79 -0.44
C ILE A 302 -8.34 39.58 -1.95
N LEU A 303 -8.79 38.43 -2.44
CA LEU A 303 -8.78 38.10 -3.87
C LEU A 303 -10.22 37.89 -4.33
N ARG A 304 -10.60 38.45 -5.44
CA ARG A 304 -11.96 38.34 -5.99
C ARG A 304 -11.91 37.81 -7.40
N VAL A 305 -12.84 36.92 -7.70
CA VAL A 305 -13.20 36.53 -9.06
C VAL A 305 -14.64 36.92 -9.28
N THR A 306 -14.86 37.87 -10.18
CA THR A 306 -16.18 38.42 -10.49
C THR A 306 -16.55 37.99 -11.89
N ASP A 307 -17.76 37.49 -12.10
CA ASP A 307 -18.37 37.29 -13.41
C ASP A 307 -19.67 38.07 -13.51
N ASP A 308 -20.05 38.42 -14.74
CA ASP A 308 -21.33 39.05 -15.10
C ASP A 308 -22.24 38.05 -15.85
N GLY A 309 -22.00 36.76 -15.70
CA GLY A 309 -22.70 35.69 -16.41
C GLY A 309 -24.11 35.42 -15.88
N LYS A 310 -24.54 34.15 -15.90
CA LYS A 310 -25.90 33.72 -15.56
C LYS A 310 -26.30 34.01 -14.12
N GLY A 311 -25.34 34.16 -13.20
CA GLY A 311 -25.57 34.36 -11.77
C GLY A 311 -25.94 33.09 -11.00
N LEU A 312 -26.16 33.25 -9.69
CA LEU A 312 -26.51 32.13 -8.79
C LEU A 312 -27.98 31.71 -9.07
N THR A 313 -28.15 30.48 -9.53
CA THR A 313 -29.47 29.82 -9.53
C THR A 313 -29.74 29.27 -8.12
N GLY A 314 -30.75 29.84 -7.44
CA GLY A 314 -31.08 29.43 -6.07
C GLY A 314 -31.30 27.91 -5.95
N GLY A 315 -30.61 27.27 -5.00
CA GLY A 315 -30.79 25.86 -4.69
C GLY A 315 -29.81 24.89 -5.39
N ALA A 316 -28.89 25.35 -6.25
CA ALA A 316 -27.86 24.47 -6.76
C ALA A 316 -26.84 24.10 -5.65
N PRO A 317 -26.51 22.82 -5.44
CA PRO A 317 -25.50 22.42 -4.48
C PRO A 317 -24.14 23.03 -4.86
N GLU A 318 -23.42 23.51 -3.86
CA GLU A 318 -22.05 24.00 -4.03
C GLU A 318 -21.19 22.94 -4.71
N GLY A 319 -20.52 23.30 -5.81
CA GLY A 319 -19.67 22.34 -6.54
C GLY A 319 -18.48 21.89 -5.69
N VAL A 320 -18.01 20.66 -5.96
CA VAL A 320 -16.88 20.01 -5.24
C VAL A 320 -15.63 20.92 -5.19
N GLY A 321 -15.39 21.75 -6.23
CA GLY A 321 -14.25 22.65 -6.28
C GLY A 321 -14.29 23.73 -5.18
N LEU A 322 -15.40 24.42 -5.02
CA LEU A 322 -15.54 25.49 -4.02
C LEU A 322 -15.58 24.95 -2.60
N SER A 323 -16.23 23.79 -2.37
CA SER A 323 -16.24 23.12 -1.06
C SER A 323 -14.84 22.71 -0.62
N ASN A 324 -14.00 22.23 -1.56
CA ASN A 324 -12.59 21.92 -1.30
C ASN A 324 -11.76 23.15 -0.94
N VAL A 325 -11.96 24.28 -1.63
CA VAL A 325 -11.30 25.55 -1.29
C VAL A 325 -11.68 25.98 0.12
N ARG A 326 -12.96 25.92 0.46
CA ARG A 326 -13.46 26.31 1.79
C ARG A 326 -12.88 25.40 2.89
N ALA A 327 -12.93 24.08 2.71
CA ALA A 327 -12.36 23.12 3.66
C ALA A 327 -10.85 23.36 3.86
N ARG A 328 -10.12 23.67 2.79
CA ARG A 328 -8.70 23.95 2.83
C ARG A 328 -8.37 25.25 3.59
N LEU A 329 -9.13 26.33 3.34
CA LEU A 329 -8.97 27.60 4.06
C LEU A 329 -9.19 27.40 5.57
N VAL A 330 -10.25 26.68 5.95
CA VAL A 330 -10.54 26.37 7.36
C VAL A 330 -9.41 25.53 7.97
N SER A 331 -8.90 24.54 7.26
CA SER A 331 -7.82 23.67 7.75
C SER A 331 -6.50 24.43 7.99
N LEU A 332 -6.18 25.42 7.14
CA LEU A 332 -4.89 26.12 7.19
C LEU A 332 -4.95 27.40 8.04
N TYR A 333 -6.08 28.11 8.01
CA TYR A 333 -6.20 29.43 8.61
C TYR A 333 -7.32 29.55 9.66
N GLY A 334 -8.07 28.46 9.91
CA GLY A 334 -9.21 28.47 10.83
C GLY A 334 -10.23 29.53 10.41
N ASP A 335 -10.66 30.36 11.38
CA ASP A 335 -11.63 31.45 11.14
C ASP A 335 -11.06 32.65 10.35
N LYS A 336 -9.73 32.72 10.17
CA LYS A 336 -9.07 33.79 9.44
C LYS A 336 -9.10 33.56 7.92
N GLY A 337 -9.39 32.32 7.44
CA GLY A 337 -9.53 31.99 6.04
C GLY A 337 -10.99 31.82 5.65
N ARG A 338 -11.49 32.60 4.66
CA ARG A 338 -12.90 32.57 4.28
C ARG A 338 -13.08 32.65 2.77
N LEU A 339 -14.02 31.86 2.24
CA LEU A 339 -14.56 31.98 0.89
C LEU A 339 -16.03 32.39 0.99
N SER A 340 -16.38 33.51 0.41
CA SER A 340 -17.75 34.06 0.34
C SER A 340 -18.19 34.24 -1.10
N LEU A 341 -19.46 33.93 -1.37
CA LEU A 341 -20.07 34.14 -2.68
C LEU A 341 -21.16 35.21 -2.55
N PHE A 342 -21.12 36.19 -3.41
CA PHE A 342 -22.11 37.28 -3.47
C PHE A 342 -22.73 37.37 -4.87
N CYS A 343 -23.95 37.82 -4.94
CA CYS A 343 -24.53 38.21 -6.24
C CYS A 343 -23.86 39.46 -6.75
N ASN A 344 -23.47 39.47 -8.01
CA ASN A 344 -23.00 40.68 -8.69
C ASN A 344 -24.22 41.47 -9.19
N SER A 345 -24.36 42.70 -8.77
CA SER A 345 -25.45 43.68 -9.01
C SER A 345 -26.68 43.24 -9.82
N ALA A 346 -26.61 43.06 -11.12
CA ALA A 346 -27.76 42.64 -11.97
C ALA A 346 -27.71 41.15 -12.32
N HIS A 347 -26.55 40.64 -12.63
CA HIS A 347 -26.28 39.25 -13.05
C HIS A 347 -24.86 38.86 -12.64
N GLY A 348 -24.61 37.55 -12.46
CA GLY A 348 -23.29 37.03 -12.17
C GLY A 348 -22.98 36.83 -10.70
N VAL A 349 -21.72 36.49 -10.40
CA VAL A 349 -21.24 36.10 -9.07
C VAL A 349 -19.92 36.82 -8.76
N ILE A 350 -19.75 37.16 -7.49
CA ILE A 350 -18.47 37.57 -6.88
C ILE A 350 -18.04 36.50 -5.94
N ALA A 351 -16.96 35.79 -6.22
CA ALA A 351 -16.31 34.88 -5.33
C ALA A 351 -15.13 35.58 -4.66
N GLU A 352 -15.25 35.83 -3.35
CA GLU A 352 -14.26 36.55 -2.55
C GLU A 352 -13.54 35.61 -1.60
N LEU A 353 -12.21 35.57 -1.73
CA LEU A 353 -11.28 34.89 -0.82
C LEU A 353 -10.67 35.90 0.12
N ARG A 354 -10.72 35.62 1.43
CA ARG A 354 -9.98 36.37 2.46
C ARG A 354 -9.04 35.43 3.18
N LEU A 355 -7.78 35.82 3.30
CA LEU A 355 -6.75 35.06 4.01
C LEU A 355 -5.66 35.99 4.56
N PRO A 356 -4.91 35.55 5.60
CA PRO A 356 -3.80 36.33 6.10
C PRO A 356 -2.71 36.52 5.03
N ALA A 357 -2.26 37.77 4.84
CA ALA A 357 -1.16 38.08 3.92
C ALA A 357 0.17 37.65 4.55
N GLN A 358 0.72 36.52 4.13
CA GLN A 358 2.05 36.05 4.51
C GLN A 358 3.05 36.52 3.44
N ARG A 359 3.97 37.42 3.81
CA ARG A 359 5.13 37.74 2.97
C ARG A 359 6.27 36.79 3.35
N GLY A 360 6.86 36.13 2.34
CA GLY A 360 8.01 35.24 2.52
C GLY A 360 9.29 35.97 2.89
#